data_fd2a1ab12c64ae3c5f565fecc56bbea1
#
_entry.id   fd2a1ab12c64ae3c5f565fecc56bbea1
#
_cell.length_a   1.000
_cell.length_b   1.000
_cell.length_c   1.000
_cell.angle_alpha   90.00
_cell.angle_beta   90.00
_cell.angle_gamma   90.00
#
_symmetry.space_group_name_H-M   'P 1'
#
loop_
_entity.id
_entity.type
_entity.pdbx_description
1 polymer ?
#
loop_
_entity_poly.entity_id
_entity_poly.type
_entity_poly.pdbx_seq_one_letter_code
_entity_poly.pdbx_strand_id
1 'polypeptide(L)'
;MWKLSLLLAISLTAVSAQTITMSLTPPMSVMGKRGATVPVKIAARMREGYHCNSNTPSDEYLIPLKLTWSAGAFPVAGIKYPKPAVEKFAFSPKALSIYSGQFDIVTEFKIPPDAKPGQTVVSGKVKYQACDDRSCLPPKTLEVQFPMIVE
;
A
#
# COMPACT_ATOMS: atom_id res chain seq x y z
N MET A 1 -14.10 50.78 -39.36
CA MET A 1 -14.46 50.10 -38.09
C MET A 1 -14.07 48.64 -38.16
N TRP A 2 -12.94 48.28 -37.59
CA TRP A 2 -12.39 46.91 -37.63
C TRP A 2 -12.86 46.17 -36.38
N LYS A 3 -13.68 45.13 -36.57
CA LYS A 3 -14.12 44.26 -35.45
C LYS A 3 -13.04 43.21 -35.22
N LEU A 4 -12.32 43.36 -34.12
CA LEU A 4 -11.36 42.36 -33.64
C LEU A 4 -12.16 41.25 -32.90
N SER A 5 -12.37 40.12 -33.56
CA SER A 5 -12.95 38.93 -32.90
C SER A 5 -11.87 38.20 -32.12
N LEU A 6 -11.93 38.31 -30.79
CA LEU A 6 -11.05 37.57 -29.89
C LEU A 6 -11.58 36.14 -29.76
N LEU A 7 -10.91 35.18 -30.40
CA LEU A 7 -11.17 33.76 -30.24
C LEU A 7 -10.51 33.29 -28.91
N LEU A 8 -11.36 33.05 -27.92
CA LEU A 8 -10.93 32.47 -26.63
C LEU A 8 -10.74 30.98 -26.84
N ALA A 9 -9.49 30.53 -26.93
CA ALA A 9 -9.13 29.11 -26.97
C ALA A 9 -9.27 28.50 -25.57
N ILE A 10 -10.32 27.70 -25.36
CA ILE A 10 -10.52 26.93 -24.14
C ILE A 10 -9.62 25.67 -24.25
N SER A 11 -8.48 25.68 -23.56
CA SER A 11 -7.62 24.49 -23.44
C SER A 11 -8.29 23.50 -22.49
N LEU A 12 -8.88 22.42 -23.02
CA LEU A 12 -9.30 21.27 -22.22
C LEU A 12 -8.05 20.53 -21.73
N THR A 13 -7.70 20.70 -20.47
CA THR A 13 -6.72 19.84 -19.80
C THR A 13 -7.38 18.48 -19.54
N ALA A 14 -6.97 17.46 -20.29
CA ALA A 14 -7.38 16.08 -20.03
C ALA A 14 -6.80 15.64 -18.67
N VAL A 15 -7.65 15.53 -17.65
CA VAL A 15 -7.30 14.90 -16.38
C VAL A 15 -7.18 13.40 -16.67
N SER A 16 -5.94 12.91 -16.70
CA SER A 16 -5.67 11.48 -16.80
C SER A 16 -6.17 10.79 -15.52
N ALA A 17 -7.29 10.08 -15.63
CA ALA A 17 -7.81 9.27 -14.54
C ALA A 17 -6.82 8.13 -14.24
N GLN A 18 -6.10 8.20 -13.12
CA GLN A 18 -5.19 7.15 -12.71
C GLN A 18 -5.98 5.91 -12.29
N THR A 19 -5.70 4.78 -12.93
CA THR A 19 -6.33 3.51 -12.59
C THR A 19 -5.94 3.10 -11.17
N ILE A 20 -6.94 2.95 -10.29
CA ILE A 20 -6.75 2.40 -8.94
C ILE A 20 -6.64 0.88 -9.07
N THR A 21 -5.47 0.34 -8.82
CA THR A 21 -5.18 -1.09 -8.93
C THR A 21 -5.10 -1.80 -7.59
N MET A 22 -4.89 -1.06 -6.50
CA MET A 22 -4.89 -1.56 -5.12
C MET A 22 -5.58 -0.57 -4.21
N SER A 23 -6.33 -1.06 -3.24
CA SER A 23 -6.88 -0.29 -2.12
C SER A 23 -6.40 -0.86 -0.79
N LEU A 24 -6.23 0.01 0.21
CA LEU A 24 -5.85 -0.35 1.57
C LEU A 24 -6.97 0.04 2.52
N THR A 25 -7.26 -0.83 3.47
CA THR A 25 -8.22 -0.57 4.55
C THR A 25 -7.51 -0.77 5.89
N PRO A 26 -7.05 0.32 6.53
CA PRO A 26 -6.54 0.27 7.89
C PRO A 26 -7.68 0.12 8.89
N PRO A 27 -7.38 -0.29 10.15
CA PRO A 27 -8.37 -0.28 11.22
C PRO A 27 -8.81 1.17 11.52
N MET A 28 -10.03 1.35 12.02
CA MET A 28 -10.55 2.65 12.43
C MET A 28 -9.80 3.21 13.64
N SER A 29 -9.37 2.35 14.54
CA SER A 29 -8.50 2.64 15.68
C SER A 29 -7.90 1.36 16.22
N VAL A 30 -6.78 1.49 16.93
CA VAL A 30 -6.12 0.39 17.63
C VAL A 30 -5.88 0.82 19.06
N MET A 31 -6.25 -0.03 20.02
CA MET A 31 -6.01 0.21 21.45
C MET A 31 -4.84 -0.65 21.91
N GLY A 32 -3.94 -0.08 22.69
CA GLY A 32 -2.80 -0.79 23.23
C GLY A 32 -2.42 -0.35 24.63
N LYS A 33 -2.10 -1.33 25.48
CA LYS A 33 -1.57 -1.08 26.83
C LYS A 33 -0.08 -0.85 26.78
N ARG A 34 0.42 0.00 27.68
CA ARG A 34 1.84 0.22 27.86
C ARG A 34 2.58 -1.11 28.11
N GLY A 35 3.73 -1.30 27.47
CA GLY A 35 4.54 -2.52 27.53
C GLY A 35 4.04 -3.69 26.69
N ALA A 36 2.87 -3.57 26.04
CA ALA A 36 2.30 -4.63 25.21
C ALA A 36 2.84 -4.59 23.77
N THR A 37 2.74 -5.72 23.08
CA THR A 37 2.88 -5.82 21.64
C THR A 37 1.47 -5.97 21.03
N VAL A 38 1.15 -5.12 20.06
CA VAL A 38 -0.19 -5.04 19.47
C VAL A 38 -0.11 -5.37 17.98
N PRO A 39 -0.82 -6.42 17.51
CA PRO A 39 -0.93 -6.71 16.08
C PRO A 39 -1.91 -5.74 15.41
N VAL A 40 -1.48 -5.16 14.31
CA VAL A 40 -2.29 -4.26 13.49
C VAL A 40 -2.39 -4.81 12.09
N LYS A 41 -3.61 -5.06 11.64
CA LYS A 41 -3.93 -5.61 10.34
C LYS A 41 -4.30 -4.50 9.37
N ILE A 42 -3.62 -4.46 8.22
CA ILE A 42 -3.98 -3.66 7.06
C ILE A 42 -4.53 -4.61 6.01
N ALA A 43 -5.81 -4.49 5.68
CA ALA A 43 -6.38 -5.22 4.58
C ALA A 43 -6.03 -4.55 3.25
N ALA A 44 -5.47 -5.32 2.32
CA ALA A 44 -5.17 -4.88 0.97
C ALA A 44 -6.06 -5.63 -0.03
N ARG A 45 -6.49 -4.93 -1.07
CA ARG A 45 -7.29 -5.53 -2.15
C ARG A 45 -6.78 -5.09 -3.50
N MET A 46 -6.33 -6.06 -4.30
CA MET A 46 -6.03 -5.85 -5.71
C MET A 46 -7.33 -5.77 -6.51
N ARG A 47 -7.37 -4.87 -7.48
CA ARG A 47 -8.45 -4.83 -8.46
C ARG A 47 -8.47 -6.14 -9.27
N GLU A 48 -9.66 -6.62 -9.61
CA GLU A 48 -9.83 -7.79 -10.49
C GLU A 48 -9.02 -7.63 -11.79
N GLY A 49 -8.35 -8.72 -12.21
CA GLY A 49 -7.44 -8.74 -13.36
C GLY A 49 -6.03 -8.23 -13.07
N TYR A 50 -5.75 -7.74 -11.86
CA TYR A 50 -4.42 -7.27 -11.44
C TYR A 50 -3.85 -8.14 -10.31
N HIS A 51 -2.53 -8.23 -10.31
CA HIS A 51 -1.73 -8.78 -9.23
C HIS A 51 -0.54 -7.85 -8.95
N CYS A 52 0.15 -8.07 -7.85
CA CYS A 52 1.45 -7.46 -7.61
C CYS A 52 2.47 -8.52 -7.20
N ASN A 53 3.76 -8.23 -7.35
CA ASN A 53 4.79 -9.12 -6.81
C ASN A 53 4.62 -9.22 -5.29
N SER A 54 4.96 -10.38 -4.74
CA SER A 54 4.97 -10.57 -3.29
C SER A 54 6.08 -9.75 -2.62
N ASN A 55 6.15 -9.78 -1.30
CA ASN A 55 7.26 -9.18 -0.55
C ASN A 55 8.60 -9.93 -0.76
N THR A 56 8.55 -11.14 -1.31
CA THR A 56 9.70 -11.97 -1.69
C THR A 56 9.55 -12.38 -3.15
N PRO A 57 9.81 -11.47 -4.10
CA PRO A 57 9.61 -11.74 -5.52
C PRO A 57 10.56 -12.81 -6.04
N SER A 58 10.20 -13.41 -7.17
CA SER A 58 10.96 -14.51 -7.78
C SER A 58 12.32 -14.09 -8.35
N ASP A 59 12.52 -12.81 -8.63
CA ASP A 59 13.77 -12.24 -9.15
C ASP A 59 14.02 -10.86 -8.52
N GLU A 60 15.30 -10.50 -8.37
CA GLU A 60 15.75 -9.27 -7.72
C GLU A 60 15.40 -7.96 -8.46
N TYR A 61 15.16 -8.04 -9.77
CA TYR A 61 14.75 -6.89 -10.58
C TYR A 61 13.25 -6.57 -10.47
N LEU A 62 12.47 -7.48 -9.88
CA LEU A 62 11.04 -7.27 -9.65
C LEU A 62 10.83 -6.37 -8.43
N ILE A 63 9.88 -5.46 -8.56
CA ILE A 63 9.54 -4.55 -7.46
C ILE A 63 8.66 -5.27 -6.44
N PRO A 64 9.15 -5.51 -5.20
CA PRO A 64 8.37 -6.19 -4.18
C PRO A 64 7.25 -5.32 -3.62
N LEU A 65 6.19 -5.95 -3.12
CA LEU A 65 5.27 -5.32 -2.18
C LEU A 65 6.03 -5.03 -0.88
N LYS A 66 6.04 -3.78 -0.45
CA LYS A 66 6.75 -3.37 0.78
C LYS A 66 5.92 -2.37 1.58
N LEU A 67 5.58 -2.75 2.82
CA LEU A 67 5.04 -1.85 3.83
C LEU A 67 6.19 -1.27 4.64
N THR A 68 6.21 0.04 4.78
CA THR A 68 7.20 0.76 5.60
C THR A 68 6.46 1.74 6.49
N TRP A 69 6.74 1.70 7.78
CA TRP A 69 6.18 2.64 8.76
C TRP A 69 7.11 3.83 8.95
N SER A 70 6.53 5.00 9.12
CA SER A 70 7.30 6.20 9.46
C SER A 70 7.86 6.06 10.87
N ALA A 71 9.05 6.60 11.10
CA ALA A 71 9.62 6.68 12.44
C ALA A 71 8.65 7.42 13.37
N GLY A 72 8.35 6.84 14.52
CA GLY A 72 7.36 7.35 15.47
C GLY A 72 7.47 6.73 16.84
N ALA A 73 6.45 6.95 17.66
CA ALA A 73 6.41 6.55 19.06
C ALA A 73 6.35 5.03 19.30
N PHE A 74 6.00 4.24 18.26
CA PHE A 74 5.76 2.81 18.40
C PHE A 74 6.74 2.01 17.54
N PRO A 75 7.78 1.39 18.13
CA PRO A 75 8.68 0.51 17.41
C PRO A 75 7.96 -0.68 16.77
N VAL A 76 8.40 -1.05 15.57
CA VAL A 76 7.90 -2.22 14.84
C VAL A 76 8.70 -3.45 15.26
N ALA A 77 8.03 -4.45 15.83
CA ALA A 77 8.64 -5.74 16.18
C ALA A 77 8.78 -6.66 14.95
N GLY A 78 7.84 -6.55 14.00
CA GLY A 78 7.86 -7.32 12.76
C GLY A 78 6.67 -7.01 11.87
N ILE A 79 6.83 -7.36 10.58
CA ILE A 79 5.75 -7.27 9.58
C ILE A 79 5.58 -8.66 8.99
N LYS A 80 4.37 -9.19 9.07
CA LYS A 80 3.99 -10.51 8.54
C LYS A 80 3.19 -10.31 7.27
N TYR A 81 3.69 -10.84 6.19
CA TYR A 81 3.00 -10.89 4.91
C TYR A 81 2.31 -12.26 4.74
N PRO A 82 1.24 -12.34 3.95
CA PRO A 82 0.58 -13.61 3.68
C PRO A 82 1.47 -14.52 2.82
N LYS A 83 1.14 -15.79 2.78
CA LYS A 83 1.79 -16.73 1.85
C LYS A 83 1.45 -16.31 0.41
N PRO A 84 2.45 -16.07 -0.46
CA PRO A 84 2.20 -15.72 -1.85
C PRO A 84 1.68 -16.92 -2.66
N ALA A 85 0.94 -16.62 -3.72
CA ALA A 85 0.68 -17.56 -4.79
C ALA A 85 1.86 -17.59 -5.76
N VAL A 86 2.07 -18.71 -6.43
CA VAL A 86 3.07 -18.87 -7.50
C VAL A 86 2.33 -19.13 -8.79
N GLU A 87 2.41 -18.19 -9.74
CA GLU A 87 1.67 -18.26 -11.00
C GLU A 87 2.57 -17.99 -12.20
N LYS A 88 2.23 -18.67 -13.33
CA LYS A 88 2.92 -18.49 -14.61
C LYS A 88 2.17 -17.52 -15.48
N PHE A 89 2.88 -16.51 -15.99
CA PHE A 89 2.34 -15.51 -16.91
C PHE A 89 3.05 -15.57 -18.26
N ALA A 90 2.33 -15.26 -19.34
CA ALA A 90 2.89 -15.32 -20.70
C ALA A 90 4.09 -14.36 -20.91
N PHE A 91 4.12 -13.24 -20.21
CA PHE A 91 5.19 -12.26 -20.30
C PHE A 91 6.44 -12.60 -19.48
N SER A 92 6.40 -13.65 -18.64
CA SER A 92 7.51 -14.02 -17.77
C SER A 92 8.05 -15.40 -18.11
N PRO A 93 9.39 -15.59 -18.23
CA PRO A 93 10.00 -16.90 -18.46
C PRO A 93 9.86 -17.83 -17.26
N LYS A 94 9.72 -17.28 -16.04
CA LYS A 94 9.57 -18.03 -14.79
C LYS A 94 8.20 -17.78 -14.16
N ALA A 95 7.74 -18.71 -13.32
CA ALA A 95 6.60 -18.46 -12.44
C ALA A 95 6.91 -17.36 -11.44
N LEU A 96 5.93 -16.49 -11.19
CA LEU A 96 6.07 -15.33 -10.32
C LEU A 96 5.42 -15.59 -8.96
N SER A 97 6.06 -15.08 -7.91
CA SER A 97 5.52 -15.03 -6.55
C SER A 97 4.70 -13.75 -6.38
N ILE A 98 3.37 -13.89 -6.22
CA ILE A 98 2.44 -12.75 -6.33
C ILE A 98 1.42 -12.71 -5.19
N TYR A 99 0.78 -11.53 -5.07
CA TYR A 99 -0.48 -11.34 -4.36
C TYR A 99 -1.56 -10.84 -5.32
N SER A 100 -2.75 -11.40 -5.20
CA SER A 100 -3.95 -11.02 -5.94
C SER A 100 -5.18 -11.05 -5.03
N GLY A 101 -6.30 -10.48 -5.47
CA GLY A 101 -7.52 -10.45 -4.67
C GLY A 101 -7.34 -9.71 -3.36
N GLN A 102 -7.89 -10.24 -2.28
CA GLN A 102 -7.81 -9.66 -0.94
C GLN A 102 -6.79 -10.41 -0.08
N PHE A 103 -5.96 -9.67 0.64
CA PHE A 103 -4.96 -10.21 1.57
C PHE A 103 -4.67 -9.23 2.70
N ASP A 104 -4.11 -9.75 3.80
CA ASP A 104 -3.82 -8.97 4.99
C ASP A 104 -2.31 -8.88 5.23
N ILE A 105 -1.83 -7.68 5.59
CA ILE A 105 -0.48 -7.45 6.09
C ILE A 105 -0.60 -7.12 7.57
N VAL A 106 0.09 -7.86 8.43
CA VAL A 106 0.01 -7.67 9.89
C VAL A 106 1.34 -7.12 10.40
N THR A 107 1.29 -5.97 11.06
CA THR A 107 2.43 -5.38 11.75
C THR A 107 2.27 -5.53 13.25
N GLU A 108 3.32 -5.98 13.93
CA GLU A 108 3.39 -6.01 15.38
C GLU A 108 4.09 -4.75 15.89
N PHE A 109 3.32 -3.86 16.56
CA PHE A 109 3.85 -2.66 17.20
C PHE A 109 4.10 -2.88 18.68
N LYS A 110 5.24 -2.39 19.17
CA LYS A 110 5.54 -2.35 20.59
C LYS A 110 5.06 -1.03 21.18
N ILE A 111 4.27 -1.10 22.24
CA ILE A 111 3.89 0.08 23.01
C ILE A 111 4.94 0.23 24.12
N PRO A 112 5.76 1.30 24.13
CA PRO A 112 6.75 1.49 25.17
C PRO A 112 6.12 1.50 26.58
N PRO A 113 6.78 1.00 27.61
CA PRO A 113 6.23 1.01 28.97
C PRO A 113 6.06 2.42 29.54
N ASP A 114 6.79 3.39 29.02
CA ASP A 114 6.73 4.81 29.34
C ASP A 114 5.90 5.65 28.34
N ALA A 115 5.20 5.00 27.42
CA ALA A 115 4.35 5.70 26.46
C ALA A 115 3.29 6.55 27.18
N LYS A 116 3.08 7.77 26.69
CA LYS A 116 2.04 8.64 27.24
C LYS A 116 0.66 8.13 26.83
N PRO A 117 -0.33 8.09 27.74
CA PRO A 117 -1.70 7.80 27.40
C PRO A 117 -2.26 8.80 26.36
N GLY A 118 -3.17 8.34 25.53
CA GLY A 118 -3.82 9.14 24.52
C GLY A 118 -3.67 8.61 23.11
N GLN A 119 -4.10 9.41 22.15
CA GLN A 119 -4.16 9.04 20.74
C GLN A 119 -2.98 9.62 19.97
N THR A 120 -2.37 8.77 19.15
CA THR A 120 -1.31 9.15 18.20
C THR A 120 -1.62 8.55 16.83
N VAL A 121 -1.49 9.32 15.76
CA VAL A 121 -1.63 8.81 14.39
C VAL A 121 -0.35 8.10 13.97
N VAL A 122 -0.49 6.85 13.56
CA VAL A 122 0.59 6.02 12.99
C VAL A 122 0.45 6.06 11.48
N SER A 123 1.52 6.38 10.78
CA SER A 123 1.54 6.54 9.32
C SER A 123 2.57 5.61 8.67
N GLY A 124 2.23 5.09 7.50
CA GLY A 124 3.09 4.22 6.72
C GLY A 124 2.83 4.33 5.23
N LYS A 125 3.61 3.59 4.45
CA LYS A 125 3.54 3.58 3.00
C LYS A 125 3.64 2.15 2.48
N VAL A 126 2.78 1.81 1.53
CA VAL A 126 2.83 0.55 0.79
C VAL A 126 3.30 0.84 -0.63
N LYS A 127 4.51 0.39 -0.96
CA LYS A 127 5.03 0.42 -2.33
C LYS A 127 4.72 -0.91 -3.01
N TYR A 128 4.22 -0.85 -4.24
CA TYR A 128 3.91 -2.02 -5.05
C TYR A 128 3.98 -1.71 -6.54
N GLN A 129 4.00 -2.74 -7.36
CA GLN A 129 3.85 -2.65 -8.80
C GLN A 129 2.71 -3.56 -9.24
N ALA A 130 1.69 -2.99 -9.85
CA ALA A 130 0.57 -3.75 -10.39
C ALA A 130 0.88 -4.24 -11.80
N CYS A 131 0.55 -5.50 -12.06
CA CYS A 131 0.64 -6.14 -13.37
C CYS A 131 -0.69 -6.79 -13.71
N ASP A 132 -1.02 -6.83 -14.99
CA ASP A 132 -2.07 -7.68 -15.53
C ASP A 132 -1.44 -8.96 -16.15
N ASP A 133 -2.17 -9.67 -17.00
CA ASP A 133 -1.69 -10.89 -17.68
C ASP A 133 -0.72 -10.60 -18.84
N ARG A 134 -0.48 -9.35 -19.19
CA ARG A 134 0.33 -8.90 -20.35
C ARG A 134 1.51 -8.03 -19.99
N SER A 135 1.33 -7.12 -19.01
CA SER A 135 2.31 -6.08 -18.71
C SER A 135 2.19 -5.56 -17.28
N CYS A 136 3.20 -4.83 -16.86
CA CYS A 136 3.24 -4.15 -15.56
C CYS A 136 3.11 -2.65 -15.73
N LEU A 137 2.35 -2.03 -14.84
CA LEU A 137 2.25 -0.58 -14.71
C LEU A 137 3.46 -0.02 -13.94
N PRO A 138 3.71 1.30 -14.00
CA PRO A 138 4.70 1.92 -13.14
C PRO A 138 4.44 1.64 -11.66
N PRO A 139 5.48 1.52 -10.81
CA PRO A 139 5.32 1.35 -9.38
C PRO A 139 4.52 2.49 -8.75
N LYS A 140 3.72 2.15 -7.74
CA LYS A 140 2.93 3.11 -6.95
C LYS A 140 3.24 2.98 -5.48
N THR A 141 3.02 4.08 -4.77
CA THR A 141 3.07 4.13 -3.30
C THR A 141 1.73 4.63 -2.79
N LEU A 142 1.10 3.85 -1.92
CA LEU A 142 -0.11 4.23 -1.20
C LEU A 142 0.23 4.59 0.24
N GLU A 143 -0.39 5.64 0.74
CA GLU A 143 -0.29 5.99 2.15
C GLU A 143 -1.33 5.23 2.96
N VAL A 144 -0.96 4.88 4.19
CA VAL A 144 -1.84 4.24 5.18
C VAL A 144 -1.61 4.88 6.53
N GLN A 145 -2.70 5.12 7.26
CA GLN A 145 -2.64 5.68 8.61
C GLN A 145 -3.80 5.18 9.45
N PHE A 146 -3.58 5.11 10.76
CA PHE A 146 -4.60 4.78 11.74
C PHE A 146 -4.27 5.43 13.09
N PRO A 147 -5.28 5.70 13.93
CA PRO A 147 -5.06 6.15 15.30
C PRO A 147 -4.71 4.97 16.22
N MET A 148 -3.60 5.12 16.96
CA MET A 148 -3.20 4.24 18.05
C MET A 148 -3.57 4.94 19.37
N ILE A 149 -4.33 4.28 20.21
CA ILE A 149 -4.77 4.77 21.52
C ILE A 149 -4.04 3.99 22.62
N VAL A 150 -3.23 4.68 23.40
CA VAL A 150 -2.50 4.11 24.54
C VAL A 150 -3.33 4.28 25.81
N GLU A 151 -3.52 3.17 26.54
CA GLU A 151 -4.18 3.10 27.86
C GLU A 151 -3.19 3.00 29.00
#